data_2ce3320d913422b3bd686b2ab02bade4
#
_entry.id   2ce3320d913422b3bd686b2ab02bade4
#
_cell.length_a   1.000
_cell.length_b   1.000
_cell.length_c   1.000
_cell.angle_alpha   90.00
_cell.angle_beta   90.00
_cell.angle_gamma   90.00
#
_symmetry.space_group_name_H-M   'P 1'
#
loop_
_entity.id
_entity.type
_entity.pdbx_description
1 polymer ?
#
loop_
_entity_poly.entity_id
_entity_poly.type
_entity_poly.pdbx_seq_one_letter_code
_entity_poly.pdbx_strand_id
1 'polypeptide(L)'
;MGCNPSVRKGAITSAGLGSAIFRPLPFREPFSEGVDIVKPMFRRRFLRAAVVVLALTFLLALGGCAHRPVNRPLSNVQVMGEQRFEGMEKWSRGESEDLVILAFSGGGTRAAAFSYGVLEALRDIEVTTASGHKTRLLDEVDVITGVSGGSFTALGYGLYGDRLFDLFETSFLKRDVQGTLVWRLLNPLHWPALWSSGWGRSELAAQLYDEVLFHGATFADLQRAGGPVIAVGATELTSGARIVFLPQNFDVMCADLSSVKLSRAAAASSAVPVVLSPVTIDNYGGHCGYRTPAWLKAFADQANPPRPAGRILKRLEELEQLDDASEDRYFHLVDGAVSDNLGLRGVLDFLEAFEALRLAGQPTPLDHVRRVIIFVVNSASSPSFDWNERENAPGAVSILSKAAGVPVDRYASESIELLRDIDARWTAQRAIRDSAAFDKNKDPTVGWVANAVDADIYAIEISFRLLTDKRERDYLNQLPTSFALPADAVDRLRADARKIILASPDFQEVLKTYRGDVLGSPP
;
A
#
# COMPACT_ATOMS: atom_id res chain seq x y z
N MET A 1 -35.14 -10.73 -3.73
CA MET A 1 -35.18 -11.58 -4.93
C MET A 1 -34.29 -12.78 -4.66
N GLY A 2 -34.83 -13.99 -4.83
CA GLY A 2 -34.40 -15.20 -4.14
C GLY A 2 -33.07 -15.80 -4.59
N CYS A 3 -32.34 -16.31 -3.62
CA CYS A 3 -31.23 -17.23 -3.77
C CYS A 3 -31.77 -18.62 -4.15
N ASN A 4 -31.37 -19.16 -5.27
CA ASN A 4 -31.72 -20.51 -5.70
C ASN A 4 -30.46 -21.39 -5.70
N PRO A 5 -30.36 -22.44 -4.87
CA PRO A 5 -29.30 -23.43 -4.97
C PRO A 5 -29.74 -24.63 -5.81
N SER A 6 -29.08 -24.89 -6.92
CA SER A 6 -29.25 -26.12 -7.70
C SER A 6 -28.59 -27.30 -7.00
N VAL A 7 -29.42 -28.22 -6.51
CA VAL A 7 -28.99 -29.51 -5.97
C VAL A 7 -28.92 -30.53 -7.12
N ARG A 8 -27.74 -31.09 -7.39
CA ARG A 8 -27.60 -32.29 -8.23
C ARG A 8 -27.97 -33.52 -7.43
N LYS A 9 -28.98 -34.26 -7.90
CA LYS A 9 -29.35 -35.58 -7.46
C LYS A 9 -28.34 -36.62 -8.02
N GLY A 10 -27.68 -37.31 -7.14
CA GLY A 10 -26.99 -38.59 -7.46
C GLY A 10 -27.80 -39.76 -6.92
N ALA A 11 -28.22 -40.64 -7.79
CA ALA A 11 -28.92 -41.86 -7.45
C ALA A 11 -27.93 -42.92 -6.93
N ILE A 12 -28.28 -43.55 -5.80
CA ILE A 12 -27.63 -44.82 -5.36
C ILE A 12 -28.71 -45.88 -5.20
N THR A 13 -28.49 -46.95 -5.91
CA THR A 13 -29.29 -48.18 -6.02
C THR A 13 -29.31 -48.97 -4.75
N SER A 14 -30.46 -49.61 -4.51
CA SER A 14 -30.81 -50.58 -3.50
C SER A 14 -30.05 -51.89 -3.65
N ALA A 15 -29.60 -52.48 -2.54
CA ALA A 15 -29.40 -53.90 -2.40
C ALA A 15 -29.93 -54.32 -1.02
N GLY A 16 -30.83 -55.32 -1.04
CA GLY A 16 -31.50 -55.86 0.08
C GLY A 16 -30.72 -56.96 0.82
N LEU A 17 -31.28 -57.36 1.93
CA LEU A 17 -31.25 -58.66 2.62
C LEU A 17 -31.41 -58.39 4.11
N GLY A 18 -32.35 -58.95 4.77
CA GLY A 18 -32.47 -60.20 5.40
C GLY A 18 -33.35 -60.09 6.63
N SER A 19 -34.48 -60.73 6.61
CA SER A 19 -35.41 -60.91 7.74
C SER A 19 -34.80 -61.77 8.83
N ALA A 20 -34.85 -61.28 10.08
CA ALA A 20 -34.69 -62.13 11.25
C ALA A 20 -35.89 -61.95 12.20
N ILE A 21 -36.55 -63.06 12.38
CA ILE A 21 -37.74 -63.30 13.21
C ILE A 21 -37.32 -63.21 14.70
N PHE A 22 -37.98 -62.40 15.51
CA PHE A 22 -37.94 -62.51 16.98
C PHE A 22 -39.34 -62.62 17.54
N ARG A 23 -39.52 -63.71 18.32
CA ARG A 23 -40.72 -64.07 19.06
C ARG A 23 -40.95 -63.17 20.29
N PRO A 24 -42.21 -62.93 20.70
CA PRO A 24 -42.53 -62.18 21.92
C PRO A 24 -42.49 -63.05 23.17
N LEU A 25 -42.02 -62.51 24.30
CA LEU A 25 -42.16 -63.02 25.64
C LEU A 25 -43.09 -62.10 26.46
N PRO A 26 -43.74 -62.62 27.50
CA PRO A 26 -45.04 -62.15 27.96
C PRO A 26 -44.98 -61.01 28.99
N PHE A 27 -46.10 -60.33 29.06
CA PHE A 27 -46.53 -59.33 30.04
C PHE A 27 -46.35 -59.76 31.47
N ARG A 28 -45.82 -58.85 32.27
CA ARG A 28 -46.11 -58.79 33.74
C ARG A 28 -46.38 -57.30 34.09
N GLU A 29 -47.58 -57.01 34.49
CA GLU A 29 -47.98 -55.81 35.22
C GLU A 29 -47.93 -56.10 36.75
N PRO A 30 -48.22 -55.10 37.61
CA PRO A 30 -47.66 -53.74 37.76
C PRO A 30 -47.11 -53.55 39.20
N PHE A 31 -46.33 -52.56 39.45
CA PHE A 31 -46.27 -51.95 40.77
C PHE A 31 -46.28 -50.42 40.62
N SER A 32 -47.32 -49.84 41.17
CA SER A 32 -47.55 -48.44 41.35
C SER A 32 -46.78 -47.92 42.57
N GLU A 33 -46.53 -46.64 42.53
CA GLU A 33 -46.16 -45.69 43.57
C GLU A 33 -44.67 -45.33 43.64
N GLY A 34 -44.43 -44.04 43.37
CA GLY A 34 -43.15 -43.41 43.70
C GLY A 34 -42.87 -42.09 42.92
N VAL A 35 -43.60 -41.05 43.31
CA VAL A 35 -43.09 -39.67 43.38
C VAL A 35 -42.69 -38.93 42.08
N ASP A 36 -43.62 -38.16 41.60
CA ASP A 36 -43.50 -37.11 40.59
C ASP A 36 -42.89 -35.77 41.11
N ILE A 37 -41.69 -35.76 41.63
CA ILE A 37 -41.05 -34.48 42.09
C ILE A 37 -39.86 -34.05 41.22
N VAL A 38 -39.36 -34.85 40.28
CA VAL A 38 -38.15 -34.51 39.50
C VAL A 38 -38.46 -33.87 38.14
N LYS A 39 -39.69 -33.92 37.66
CA LYS A 39 -40.06 -33.41 36.32
C LYS A 39 -40.02 -31.88 36.10
N PRO A 40 -40.28 -30.96 37.07
CA PRO A 40 -40.31 -29.53 36.77
C PRO A 40 -38.93 -28.91 36.66
N MET A 41 -37.89 -29.44 37.31
CA MET A 41 -36.54 -28.86 37.27
C MET A 41 -35.79 -29.17 35.95
N PHE A 42 -35.97 -30.37 35.40
CA PHE A 42 -35.38 -30.76 34.11
C PHE A 42 -36.04 -30.02 32.95
N ARG A 43 -37.36 -29.82 32.99
CA ARG A 43 -38.12 -29.08 31.96
C ARG A 43 -37.72 -27.58 31.92
N ARG A 44 -37.47 -26.97 33.08
CA ARG A 44 -36.99 -25.57 33.16
C ARG A 44 -35.56 -25.40 32.67
N ARG A 45 -34.66 -26.37 32.92
CA ARG A 45 -33.30 -26.35 32.38
C ARG A 45 -33.28 -26.58 30.87
N PHE A 46 -34.08 -27.49 30.35
CA PHE A 46 -34.24 -27.72 28.91
C PHE A 46 -34.85 -26.52 28.19
N LEU A 47 -35.86 -25.87 28.77
CA LEU A 47 -36.45 -24.67 28.21
C LEU A 47 -35.44 -23.49 28.16
N ARG A 48 -34.65 -23.32 29.22
CA ARG A 48 -33.59 -22.32 29.26
C ARG A 48 -32.48 -22.59 28.23
N ALA A 49 -32.07 -23.85 28.11
CA ALA A 49 -31.09 -24.25 27.09
C ALA A 49 -31.65 -24.05 25.65
N ALA A 50 -32.93 -24.42 25.43
CA ALA A 50 -33.59 -24.19 24.12
C ALA A 50 -33.74 -22.70 23.80
N VAL A 51 -34.07 -21.85 24.76
CA VAL A 51 -34.16 -20.41 24.60
C VAL A 51 -32.78 -19.80 24.32
N VAL A 52 -31.73 -20.27 25.00
CA VAL A 52 -30.35 -19.83 24.75
C VAL A 52 -29.89 -20.28 23.36
N VAL A 53 -30.17 -21.50 22.94
CA VAL A 53 -29.85 -21.99 21.60
C VAL A 53 -30.67 -21.22 20.54
N LEU A 54 -31.95 -20.96 20.78
CA LEU A 54 -32.78 -20.17 19.86
C LEU A 54 -32.32 -18.70 19.78
N ALA A 55 -31.92 -18.10 20.90
CA ALA A 55 -31.34 -16.77 20.95
C ALA A 55 -29.98 -16.72 20.23
N LEU A 56 -29.12 -17.74 20.40
CA LEU A 56 -27.85 -17.88 19.68
C LEU A 56 -28.08 -18.11 18.18
N THR A 57 -29.04 -18.95 17.76
CA THR A 57 -29.37 -19.14 16.33
C THR A 57 -30.02 -17.91 15.75
N PHE A 58 -30.82 -17.16 16.50
CA PHE A 58 -31.40 -15.89 16.06
C PHE A 58 -30.34 -14.80 15.96
N LEU A 59 -29.38 -14.71 16.89
CA LEU A 59 -28.20 -13.84 16.80
C LEU A 59 -27.31 -14.20 15.61
N LEU A 60 -27.10 -15.48 15.34
CA LEU A 60 -26.38 -15.97 14.16
C LEU A 60 -27.13 -15.67 12.86
N ALA A 61 -28.47 -15.73 12.86
CA ALA A 61 -29.30 -15.37 11.71
C ALA A 61 -29.37 -13.86 11.46
N LEU A 62 -29.31 -13.04 12.51
CA LEU A 62 -29.20 -11.57 12.39
C LEU A 62 -27.82 -11.12 11.96
N GLY A 63 -26.76 -11.92 12.17
CA GLY A 63 -25.41 -11.70 11.66
C GLY A 63 -25.24 -12.03 10.18
N GLY A 64 -26.29 -12.53 9.51
CA GLY A 64 -26.25 -12.90 8.11
C GLY A 64 -26.11 -11.71 7.19
N CYS A 65 -25.01 -11.68 6.46
CA CYS A 65 -24.67 -10.79 5.33
C CYS A 65 -23.98 -9.48 5.71
N ALA A 66 -22.89 -9.51 6.47
CA ALA A 66 -21.92 -8.45 6.33
C ALA A 66 -21.27 -8.56 4.93
N HIS A 67 -21.53 -7.58 4.08
CA HIS A 67 -20.91 -7.49 2.76
C HIS A 67 -19.70 -6.57 2.85
N ARG A 68 -18.61 -6.94 2.15
CA ARG A 68 -17.50 -6.02 1.95
C ARG A 68 -17.99 -4.76 1.22
N PRO A 69 -17.36 -3.60 1.44
CA PRO A 69 -17.62 -2.45 0.60
C PRO A 69 -17.27 -2.77 -0.86
N VAL A 70 -18.19 -2.45 -1.78
CA VAL A 70 -18.03 -2.59 -3.23
C VAL A 70 -17.60 -1.24 -3.78
N ASN A 71 -16.48 -1.20 -4.51
CA ASN A 71 -16.08 -0.01 -5.24
C ASN A 71 -17.05 0.23 -6.41
N ARG A 72 -17.34 1.49 -6.71
CA ARG A 72 -18.30 1.84 -7.76
C ARG A 72 -17.67 1.66 -9.14
N PRO A 73 -18.45 1.18 -10.15
CA PRO A 73 -17.97 1.20 -11.53
C PRO A 73 -17.94 2.63 -12.09
N LEU A 74 -17.00 2.89 -12.98
CA LEU A 74 -17.01 4.05 -13.86
C LEU A 74 -17.85 3.73 -15.10
N SER A 75 -18.76 4.63 -15.47
CA SER A 75 -19.55 4.48 -16.69
C SER A 75 -18.76 4.87 -17.95
N ASN A 76 -17.81 5.78 -17.83
CA ASN A 76 -16.96 6.24 -18.90
C ASN A 76 -15.67 6.81 -18.33
N VAL A 77 -14.52 6.33 -18.79
CA VAL A 77 -13.24 6.99 -18.57
C VAL A 77 -13.14 8.07 -19.64
N GLN A 78 -13.25 9.33 -19.24
CA GLN A 78 -12.92 10.42 -20.15
C GLN A 78 -11.50 10.14 -20.64
N VAL A 79 -11.38 9.91 -21.95
CA VAL A 79 -10.10 9.66 -22.62
C VAL A 79 -9.10 10.66 -22.07
N MET A 80 -8.03 10.17 -21.46
CA MET A 80 -7.00 10.98 -20.84
C MET A 80 -6.44 11.97 -21.87
N GLY A 81 -7.12 13.11 -22.02
CA GLY A 81 -6.45 14.33 -22.44
C GLY A 81 -5.53 14.72 -21.28
N GLU A 82 -4.54 15.51 -21.56
CA GLU A 82 -3.47 16.01 -20.68
C GLU A 82 -3.89 16.46 -19.27
N GLN A 83 -5.18 16.49 -18.96
CA GLN A 83 -5.81 17.06 -17.76
C GLN A 83 -5.88 16.16 -16.52
N ARG A 84 -5.51 14.87 -16.58
CA ARG A 84 -5.57 13.98 -15.40
C ARG A 84 -4.26 13.84 -14.61
N PHE A 85 -3.25 14.55 -14.98
CA PHE A 85 -2.11 14.81 -14.11
C PHE A 85 -2.38 16.06 -13.27
N GLU A 86 -3.54 16.12 -12.59
CA GLU A 86 -3.78 17.14 -11.58
C GLU A 86 -2.60 17.15 -10.61
N GLY A 87 -1.96 18.29 -10.43
CA GLY A 87 -0.69 18.43 -9.72
C GLY A 87 0.55 18.46 -10.62
N MET A 88 0.50 17.98 -11.86
CA MET A 88 1.63 18.07 -12.80
C MET A 88 1.54 19.31 -13.72
N GLU A 89 0.47 20.07 -13.65
CA GLU A 89 0.25 21.25 -14.48
C GLU A 89 1.32 22.35 -14.29
N LYS A 90 1.86 22.47 -13.07
CA LYS A 90 2.90 23.45 -12.76
C LYS A 90 4.17 23.25 -13.58
N TRP A 91 4.54 22.01 -13.88
CA TRP A 91 5.72 21.71 -14.71
C TRP A 91 5.44 21.96 -16.19
N SER A 92 4.27 21.57 -16.70
CA SER A 92 3.89 21.84 -18.08
C SER A 92 3.80 23.34 -18.38
N ARG A 93 3.49 24.17 -17.35
CA ARG A 93 3.50 25.63 -17.44
C ARG A 93 4.87 26.27 -17.18
N GLY A 94 5.88 25.46 -16.79
CA GLY A 94 7.21 25.96 -16.42
C GLY A 94 7.22 26.78 -15.12
N GLU A 95 6.24 26.56 -14.24
CA GLU A 95 6.12 27.25 -12.95
C GLU A 95 7.07 26.67 -11.90
N SER A 96 7.53 25.43 -12.07
CA SER A 96 8.53 24.77 -11.23
C SER A 96 9.55 24.03 -12.09
N GLU A 97 10.82 24.09 -11.67
CA GLU A 97 11.92 23.30 -12.21
C GLU A 97 12.23 22.05 -11.39
N ASP A 98 11.52 21.86 -10.28
CA ASP A 98 11.75 20.80 -9.31
C ASP A 98 10.59 19.80 -9.29
N LEU A 99 10.93 18.53 -9.15
CA LEU A 99 10.02 17.46 -8.82
C LEU A 99 10.46 16.82 -7.50
N VAL A 100 9.71 17.04 -6.42
CA VAL A 100 10.05 16.56 -5.09
C VAL A 100 9.15 15.38 -4.72
N ILE A 101 9.75 14.24 -4.46
CA ILE A 101 9.07 12.97 -4.18
C ILE A 101 9.48 12.45 -2.80
N LEU A 102 8.50 12.07 -1.97
CA LEU A 102 8.73 11.30 -0.75
C LEU A 102 8.28 9.85 -0.97
N ALA A 103 9.16 8.89 -0.73
CA ALA A 103 8.84 7.48 -0.82
C ALA A 103 8.89 6.84 0.59
N PHE A 104 7.73 6.53 1.15
CA PHE A 104 7.55 6.02 2.52
C PHE A 104 7.39 4.52 2.53
N SER A 105 8.36 3.83 3.13
CA SER A 105 8.39 2.37 3.19
C SER A 105 7.35 1.77 4.14
N GLY A 106 7.13 0.45 4.00
CA GLY A 106 6.40 -0.35 4.97
C GLY A 106 7.14 -0.54 6.29
N GLY A 107 6.43 -1.02 7.32
CA GLY A 107 6.99 -1.31 8.64
C GLY A 107 6.09 -0.97 9.84
N GLY A 108 4.77 -0.92 9.67
CA GLY A 108 3.81 -0.64 10.74
C GLY A 108 4.00 0.76 11.34
N THR A 109 3.74 0.91 12.64
CA THR A 109 3.93 2.19 13.37
C THR A 109 5.37 2.71 13.29
N ARG A 110 6.38 1.81 13.20
CA ARG A 110 7.78 2.21 13.01
C ARG A 110 7.95 3.06 11.74
N ALA A 111 7.41 2.57 10.63
CA ALA A 111 7.45 3.29 9.35
C ALA A 111 6.63 4.58 9.39
N ALA A 112 5.42 4.52 9.96
CA ALA A 112 4.57 5.71 10.11
C ALA A 112 5.27 6.81 10.91
N ALA A 113 5.87 6.48 12.06
CA ALA A 113 6.57 7.43 12.92
C ALA A 113 7.83 7.99 12.26
N PHE A 114 8.60 7.14 11.58
CA PHE A 114 9.82 7.56 10.88
C PHE A 114 9.52 8.49 9.71
N SER A 115 8.52 8.15 8.89
CA SER A 115 8.04 9.00 7.80
C SER A 115 7.45 10.32 8.31
N TYR A 116 6.75 10.28 9.44
CA TYR A 116 6.23 11.50 10.07
C TYR A 116 7.36 12.43 10.54
N GLY A 117 8.45 11.88 11.12
CA GLY A 117 9.64 12.65 11.46
C GLY A 117 10.31 13.30 10.25
N VAL A 118 10.21 12.67 9.05
CA VAL A 118 10.65 13.29 7.79
C VAL A 118 9.78 14.51 7.45
N LEU A 119 8.45 14.38 7.54
CA LEU A 119 7.55 15.54 7.30
C LEU A 119 7.83 16.67 8.27
N GLU A 120 8.05 16.39 9.56
CA GLU A 120 8.43 17.39 10.55
C GLU A 120 9.75 18.08 10.20
N ALA A 121 10.76 17.32 9.77
CA ALA A 121 12.04 17.89 9.38
C ALA A 121 11.90 18.81 8.16
N LEU A 122 11.18 18.40 7.12
CA LEU A 122 10.98 19.20 5.92
C LEU A 122 10.12 20.46 6.17
N ARG A 123 9.20 20.41 7.13
CA ARG A 123 8.42 21.58 7.57
C ARG A 123 9.29 22.67 8.17
N ASP A 124 10.35 22.27 8.88
CA ASP A 124 11.25 23.18 9.60
C ASP A 124 12.41 23.68 8.72
N ILE A 125 12.44 23.33 7.43
CA ILE A 125 13.48 23.75 6.48
C ILE A 125 12.89 24.77 5.53
N GLU A 126 13.43 26.01 5.55
CA GLU A 126 13.09 27.07 4.61
C GLU A 126 14.02 27.00 3.38
N VAL A 127 13.45 27.06 2.20
CA VAL A 127 14.17 27.08 0.93
C VAL A 127 13.76 28.28 0.10
N THR A 128 14.65 28.70 -0.81
CA THR A 128 14.34 29.74 -1.79
C THR A 128 14.23 29.10 -3.16
N THR A 129 13.04 29.12 -3.74
CA THR A 129 12.77 28.57 -5.08
C THR A 129 13.51 29.31 -6.17
N ALA A 130 13.56 28.77 -7.39
CA ALA A 130 14.15 29.42 -8.55
C ALA A 130 13.54 30.81 -8.84
N SER A 131 12.26 31.00 -8.53
CA SER A 131 11.56 32.30 -8.64
C SER A 131 11.93 33.31 -7.54
N GLY A 132 12.76 32.93 -6.55
CA GLY A 132 13.15 33.76 -5.44
C GLY A 132 12.14 33.79 -4.28
N HIS A 133 11.10 32.97 -4.32
CA HIS A 133 10.12 32.86 -3.25
C HIS A 133 10.65 31.97 -2.11
N LYS A 134 10.47 32.44 -0.86
CA LYS A 134 10.80 31.64 0.33
C LYS A 134 9.61 30.80 0.74
N THR A 135 9.86 29.52 0.93
CA THR A 135 8.83 28.53 1.27
C THR A 135 9.42 27.43 2.15
N ARG A 136 8.58 26.65 2.83
CA ARG A 136 9.04 25.44 3.52
C ARG A 136 9.31 24.37 2.49
N LEU A 137 10.36 23.57 2.67
CA LEU A 137 10.66 22.46 1.75
C LEU A 137 9.50 21.45 1.70
N LEU A 138 8.72 21.32 2.78
CA LEU A 138 7.53 20.49 2.82
C LEU A 138 6.44 20.96 1.83
N ASP A 139 6.32 22.27 1.59
CA ASP A 139 5.34 22.83 0.65
C ASP A 139 5.72 22.61 -0.81
N GLU A 140 6.99 22.29 -1.09
CA GLU A 140 7.48 21.92 -2.42
C GLU A 140 7.29 20.44 -2.77
N VAL A 141 6.79 19.62 -1.83
CA VAL A 141 6.56 18.20 -2.07
C VAL A 141 5.40 18.00 -3.03
N ASP A 142 5.66 17.30 -4.12
CA ASP A 142 4.71 17.05 -5.22
C ASP A 142 4.02 15.70 -5.13
N VAL A 143 4.78 14.68 -4.72
CA VAL A 143 4.29 13.29 -4.67
C VAL A 143 4.73 12.64 -3.38
N ILE A 144 3.82 11.94 -2.73
CA ILE A 144 4.15 11.06 -1.61
C ILE A 144 3.67 9.66 -1.94
N THR A 145 4.60 8.73 -2.10
CA THR A 145 4.26 7.31 -2.17
C THR A 145 4.27 6.70 -0.78
N GLY A 146 3.36 5.77 -0.51
CA GLY A 146 3.27 5.14 0.80
C GLY A 146 2.91 3.66 0.71
N VAL A 147 3.58 2.86 1.54
CA VAL A 147 3.37 1.41 1.62
C VAL A 147 3.14 1.02 3.08
N SER A 148 2.15 0.15 3.35
CA SER A 148 1.88 -0.38 4.69
C SER A 148 1.84 0.75 5.73
N GLY A 149 2.72 0.73 6.75
CA GLY A 149 2.82 1.79 7.76
C GLY A 149 3.04 3.19 7.18
N GLY A 150 3.85 3.34 6.13
CA GLY A 150 4.09 4.61 5.45
C GLY A 150 2.86 5.19 4.77
N SER A 151 1.90 4.33 4.36
CA SER A 151 0.64 4.79 3.74
C SER A 151 -0.24 5.59 4.69
N PHE A 152 -0.19 5.32 6.00
CA PHE A 152 -0.95 6.11 7.00
C PHE A 152 -0.44 7.54 7.08
N THR A 153 0.89 7.72 7.07
CA THR A 153 1.50 9.05 7.08
C THR A 153 1.22 9.79 5.78
N ALA A 154 1.36 9.12 4.64
CA ALA A 154 1.08 9.70 3.32
C ALA A 154 -0.38 10.15 3.19
N LEU A 155 -1.34 9.25 3.46
CA LEU A 155 -2.78 9.57 3.42
C LEU A 155 -3.17 10.61 4.45
N GLY A 156 -2.60 10.53 5.65
CA GLY A 156 -2.85 11.49 6.72
C GLY A 156 -2.40 12.90 6.32
N TYR A 157 -1.19 13.03 5.79
CA TYR A 157 -0.69 14.34 5.34
C TYR A 157 -1.49 14.88 4.15
N GLY A 158 -1.77 14.04 3.16
CA GLY A 158 -2.60 14.45 2.03
C GLY A 158 -3.99 14.92 2.43
N LEU A 159 -4.60 14.32 3.47
CA LEU A 159 -5.93 14.67 3.95
C LEU A 159 -5.94 15.92 4.84
N TYR A 160 -4.98 16.04 5.77
CA TYR A 160 -5.01 17.03 6.83
C TYR A 160 -4.04 18.18 6.64
N GLY A 161 -3.03 18.03 5.75
CA GLY A 161 -1.94 19.01 5.63
C GLY A 161 -1.26 19.25 6.99
N ASP A 162 -1.02 20.50 7.33
CA ASP A 162 -0.39 20.90 8.60
C ASP A 162 -1.15 20.44 9.85
N ARG A 163 -2.47 20.24 9.76
CA ARG A 163 -3.27 19.72 10.88
C ARG A 163 -2.85 18.31 11.30
N LEU A 164 -2.15 17.57 10.44
CA LEU A 164 -1.62 16.27 10.81
C LEU A 164 -0.67 16.36 12.00
N PHE A 165 0.12 17.44 12.09
CA PHE A 165 1.08 17.64 13.18
C PHE A 165 0.44 17.83 14.56
N ASP A 166 -0.84 18.17 14.62
CA ASP A 166 -1.58 18.33 15.86
C ASP A 166 -2.24 17.03 16.34
N LEU A 167 -2.55 16.09 15.43
CA LEU A 167 -3.43 14.96 15.74
C LEU A 167 -2.77 13.58 15.62
N PHE A 168 -1.76 13.39 14.74
CA PHE A 168 -1.30 12.06 14.35
C PHE A 168 -0.65 11.25 15.47
N GLU A 169 0.09 11.93 16.37
CA GLU A 169 0.70 11.26 17.52
C GLU A 169 -0.33 10.59 18.42
N THR A 170 -1.37 11.33 18.79
CA THR A 170 -2.36 10.88 19.77
C THR A 170 -3.41 9.96 19.15
N SER A 171 -3.80 10.22 17.91
CA SER A 171 -4.83 9.41 17.23
C SER A 171 -4.29 8.08 16.70
N PHE A 172 -3.01 8.02 16.30
CA PHE A 172 -2.46 6.84 15.64
C PHE A 172 -1.10 6.39 16.17
N LEU A 173 -0.04 7.23 16.15
CA LEU A 173 1.34 6.79 16.39
C LEU A 173 1.58 6.22 17.79
N LYS A 174 1.02 6.87 18.83
CA LYS A 174 1.16 6.47 20.24
C LYS A 174 -0.04 5.66 20.75
N ARG A 175 -0.95 5.26 19.86
CA ARG A 175 -2.11 4.45 20.17
C ARG A 175 -1.81 2.96 19.97
N ASP A 176 -2.30 2.11 20.86
CA ASP A 176 -2.26 0.66 20.66
C ASP A 176 -3.37 0.22 19.69
N VAL A 177 -3.09 0.44 18.39
CA VAL A 177 -3.98 0.02 17.29
C VAL A 177 -4.00 -1.50 17.18
N GLN A 178 -2.85 -2.16 17.36
CA GLN A 178 -2.73 -3.61 17.27
C GLN A 178 -3.52 -4.32 18.37
N GLY A 179 -3.37 -3.91 19.61
CA GLY A 179 -4.14 -4.49 20.73
C GLY A 179 -5.64 -4.27 20.57
N THR A 180 -6.05 -3.10 20.04
CA THR A 180 -7.45 -2.82 19.73
C THR A 180 -7.99 -3.77 18.64
N LEU A 181 -7.21 -4.05 17.58
CA LEU A 181 -7.58 -5.00 16.53
C LEU A 181 -7.71 -6.41 17.08
N VAL A 182 -6.73 -6.87 17.87
CA VAL A 182 -6.76 -8.20 18.52
C VAL A 182 -7.99 -8.32 19.41
N TRP A 183 -8.30 -7.30 20.21
CA TRP A 183 -9.50 -7.29 21.05
C TRP A 183 -10.79 -7.41 20.22
N ARG A 184 -10.90 -6.67 19.10
CA ARG A 184 -12.05 -6.77 18.19
C ARG A 184 -12.17 -8.15 17.55
N LEU A 185 -11.06 -8.79 17.18
CA LEU A 185 -11.05 -10.14 16.63
C LEU A 185 -11.50 -11.19 17.65
N LEU A 186 -11.16 -11.01 18.93
CA LEU A 186 -11.56 -11.90 20.01
C LEU A 186 -12.99 -11.64 20.48
N ASN A 187 -13.58 -10.51 20.18
CA ASN A 187 -14.95 -10.17 20.60
C ASN A 187 -16.00 -10.93 19.78
N PRO A 188 -16.81 -11.81 20.40
CA PRO A 188 -17.81 -12.62 19.71
C PRO A 188 -18.85 -11.81 18.89
N LEU A 189 -19.06 -10.54 19.21
CA LEU A 189 -19.97 -9.67 18.48
C LEU A 189 -19.53 -9.43 17.04
N HIS A 190 -18.23 -9.55 16.72
CA HIS A 190 -17.69 -9.41 15.36
C HIS A 190 -17.64 -10.73 14.58
N TRP A 191 -17.78 -11.90 15.24
CA TRP A 191 -17.66 -13.19 14.58
C TRP A 191 -18.67 -13.43 13.46
N PRO A 192 -19.97 -13.04 13.58
CA PRO A 192 -20.89 -13.21 12.47
C PRO A 192 -20.45 -12.50 11.19
N ALA A 193 -19.87 -11.30 11.32
CA ALA A 193 -19.32 -10.57 10.19
C ALA A 193 -18.04 -11.25 9.66
N LEU A 194 -17.13 -11.70 10.52
CA LEU A 194 -15.90 -12.38 10.14
C LEU A 194 -16.13 -13.73 9.44
N TRP A 195 -17.27 -14.36 9.66
CA TRP A 195 -17.67 -15.63 9.01
C TRP A 195 -18.47 -15.40 7.72
N SER A 196 -18.83 -14.15 7.40
CA SER A 196 -19.51 -13.85 6.16
C SER A 196 -18.54 -13.90 4.97
N SER A 197 -19.03 -14.30 3.79
CA SER A 197 -18.22 -14.30 2.59
C SER A 197 -17.90 -12.86 2.15
N GLY A 198 -16.59 -12.57 1.98
CA GLY A 198 -16.12 -11.29 1.47
C GLY A 198 -15.93 -10.20 2.52
N TRP A 199 -16.19 -10.44 3.82
CA TRP A 199 -15.86 -9.53 4.90
C TRP A 199 -14.86 -10.20 5.85
N GLY A 200 -13.67 -9.64 5.96
CA GLY A 200 -12.57 -10.28 6.66
C GLY A 200 -11.89 -9.37 7.69
N ARG A 201 -10.76 -9.86 8.20
CA ARG A 201 -9.95 -9.13 9.21
C ARG A 201 -9.49 -7.76 8.73
N SER A 202 -9.21 -7.59 7.43
CA SER A 202 -8.81 -6.30 6.87
C SER A 202 -9.95 -5.30 6.79
N GLU A 203 -11.20 -5.74 6.59
CA GLU A 203 -12.34 -4.84 6.67
C GLU A 203 -12.59 -4.38 8.12
N LEU A 204 -12.34 -5.25 9.12
CA LEU A 204 -12.35 -4.86 10.53
C LEU A 204 -11.23 -3.86 10.85
N ALA A 205 -10.05 -4.05 10.27
CA ALA A 205 -8.94 -3.11 10.39
C ALA A 205 -9.28 -1.76 9.74
N ALA A 206 -9.86 -1.77 8.53
CA ALA A 206 -10.31 -0.56 7.84
C ALA A 206 -11.31 0.25 8.65
N GLN A 207 -12.25 -0.42 9.34
CA GLN A 207 -13.18 0.25 10.26
C GLN A 207 -12.44 0.94 11.41
N LEU A 208 -11.46 0.27 12.02
CA LEU A 208 -10.68 0.89 13.09
C LEU A 208 -9.87 2.09 12.58
N TYR A 209 -9.21 1.96 11.42
CA TYR A 209 -8.44 3.06 10.81
C TYR A 209 -9.34 4.25 10.46
N ASP A 210 -10.58 3.97 10.02
CA ASP A 210 -11.59 5.00 9.76
C ASP A 210 -11.97 5.75 11.04
N GLU A 211 -12.20 5.04 12.14
CA GLU A 211 -12.56 5.61 13.44
C GLU A 211 -11.43 6.45 14.07
N VAL A 212 -10.17 6.00 13.95
CA VAL A 212 -9.05 6.63 14.67
C VAL A 212 -8.36 7.72 13.86
N LEU A 213 -8.44 7.68 12.53
CA LEU A 213 -7.65 8.58 11.68
C LEU A 213 -8.43 9.21 10.52
N PHE A 214 -9.20 8.44 9.74
CA PHE A 214 -9.72 8.95 8.46
C PHE A 214 -11.16 9.47 8.51
N HIS A 215 -11.95 9.10 9.51
CA HIS A 215 -13.31 9.62 9.79
C HIS A 215 -14.25 9.63 8.58
N GLY A 216 -14.22 8.59 7.78
CA GLY A 216 -15.07 8.43 6.61
C GLY A 216 -14.52 9.05 5.32
N ALA A 217 -13.35 9.69 5.37
CA ALA A 217 -12.75 10.34 4.22
C ALA A 217 -12.46 9.37 3.06
N THR A 218 -12.63 9.87 1.84
CA THR A 218 -12.44 9.17 0.57
C THR A 218 -11.35 9.82 -0.27
N PHE A 219 -11.00 9.22 -1.39
CA PHE A 219 -10.08 9.85 -2.36
C PHE A 219 -10.63 11.16 -2.96
N ALA A 220 -11.96 11.33 -3.02
CA ALA A 220 -12.54 12.62 -3.39
C ALA A 220 -12.25 13.72 -2.34
N ASP A 221 -12.17 13.36 -1.06
CA ASP A 221 -11.78 14.31 0.01
C ASP A 221 -10.30 14.64 -0.07
N LEU A 222 -9.46 13.65 -0.36
CA LEU A 222 -8.04 13.83 -0.58
C LEU A 222 -7.75 14.80 -1.74
N GLN A 223 -8.44 14.61 -2.86
CA GLN A 223 -8.32 15.50 -4.03
C GLN A 223 -8.75 16.94 -3.70
N ARG A 224 -9.85 17.10 -2.95
CA ARG A 224 -10.32 18.44 -2.52
C ARG A 224 -9.37 19.14 -1.55
N ALA A 225 -8.56 18.41 -0.81
CA ALA A 225 -7.56 18.99 0.08
C ALA A 225 -6.45 19.73 -0.69
N GLY A 226 -6.18 19.38 -1.95
CA GLY A 226 -5.27 20.11 -2.83
C GLY A 226 -3.78 20.02 -2.43
N GLY A 227 -3.41 18.98 -1.67
CA GLY A 227 -2.02 18.70 -1.28
C GLY A 227 -1.24 17.95 -2.37
N PRO A 228 -0.11 17.32 -2.01
CA PRO A 228 0.68 16.50 -2.92
C PRO A 228 -0.13 15.31 -3.45
N VAL A 229 0.29 14.76 -4.59
CA VAL A 229 -0.26 13.50 -5.11
C VAL A 229 0.09 12.37 -4.16
N ILE A 230 -0.91 11.66 -3.65
CA ILE A 230 -0.71 10.54 -2.73
C ILE A 230 -0.91 9.22 -3.46
N ALA A 231 0.15 8.42 -3.51
CA ALA A 231 0.18 7.12 -4.18
C ALA A 231 0.35 5.98 -3.16
N VAL A 232 -0.73 5.30 -2.81
CA VAL A 232 -0.70 4.16 -1.89
C VAL A 232 -0.58 2.86 -2.66
N GLY A 233 0.46 2.07 -2.36
CA GLY A 233 0.74 0.80 -3.00
C GLY A 233 0.14 -0.40 -2.25
N ALA A 234 -0.46 -1.34 -2.99
CA ALA A 234 -0.83 -2.67 -2.55
C ALA A 234 -0.37 -3.70 -3.59
N THR A 235 -0.38 -4.98 -3.25
CA THR A 235 -0.01 -6.07 -4.16
C THR A 235 -1.23 -6.92 -4.48
N GLU A 236 -1.50 -7.15 -5.76
CA GLU A 236 -2.48 -8.14 -6.20
C GLU A 236 -1.89 -9.53 -5.98
N LEU A 237 -2.65 -10.39 -5.29
CA LEU A 237 -2.10 -11.65 -4.75
C LEU A 237 -1.84 -12.71 -5.84
N THR A 238 -2.63 -12.74 -6.91
CA THR A 238 -2.58 -13.79 -7.95
C THR A 238 -1.41 -13.59 -8.89
N SER A 239 -1.25 -12.37 -9.41
CA SER A 239 -0.23 -12.01 -10.39
C SER A 239 1.05 -11.45 -9.76
N GLY A 240 0.97 -10.97 -8.52
CA GLY A 240 2.02 -10.17 -7.87
C GLY A 240 2.10 -8.74 -8.40
N ALA A 241 1.15 -8.31 -9.22
CA ALA A 241 1.11 -6.98 -9.80
C ALA A 241 0.94 -5.91 -8.72
N ARG A 242 1.65 -4.78 -8.92
CA ARG A 242 1.50 -3.62 -8.05
C ARG A 242 0.23 -2.84 -8.41
N ILE A 243 -0.70 -2.73 -7.48
CA ILE A 243 -1.86 -1.87 -7.58
C ILE A 243 -1.60 -0.60 -6.76
N VAL A 244 -1.59 0.53 -7.43
CA VAL A 244 -1.45 1.83 -6.78
C VAL A 244 -2.82 2.52 -6.77
N PHE A 245 -3.24 3.04 -5.62
CA PHE A 245 -4.47 3.82 -5.49
C PHE A 245 -4.26 5.20 -6.11
N LEU A 246 -4.26 5.21 -7.44
CA LEU A 246 -4.19 6.37 -8.32
C LEU A 246 -5.21 6.21 -9.46
N PRO A 247 -5.69 7.30 -10.06
CA PRO A 247 -6.64 7.25 -11.18
C PRO A 247 -6.15 6.32 -12.31
N GLN A 248 -4.85 6.31 -12.62
CA GLN A 248 -4.28 5.52 -13.71
C GLN A 248 -4.54 4.01 -13.58
N ASN A 249 -4.52 3.45 -12.36
CA ASN A 249 -4.85 2.02 -12.15
C ASN A 249 -6.35 1.78 -12.11
N PHE A 250 -7.10 2.69 -11.47
CA PHE A 250 -8.54 2.54 -11.28
C PHE A 250 -9.32 2.78 -12.58
N ASP A 251 -8.83 3.64 -13.46
CA ASP A 251 -9.41 3.87 -14.78
C ASP A 251 -9.29 2.61 -15.68
N VAL A 252 -8.16 1.89 -15.61
CA VAL A 252 -7.99 0.60 -16.31
C VAL A 252 -9.02 -0.41 -15.83
N MET A 253 -9.21 -0.52 -14.52
CA MET A 253 -10.20 -1.39 -13.90
C MET A 253 -11.64 -0.86 -14.05
N CYS A 254 -11.87 0.24 -14.75
CA CYS A 254 -13.17 0.93 -14.83
C CYS A 254 -13.83 1.15 -13.46
N ALA A 255 -13.03 1.45 -12.44
CA ALA A 255 -13.46 1.61 -11.04
C ALA A 255 -13.33 3.07 -10.58
N ASP A 256 -14.33 3.55 -9.86
CA ASP A 256 -14.34 4.92 -9.32
C ASP A 256 -13.50 5.02 -8.04
N LEU A 257 -12.24 5.47 -8.19
CA LEU A 257 -11.35 5.71 -7.06
C LEU A 257 -11.91 6.76 -6.09
N SER A 258 -12.61 7.78 -6.59
CA SER A 258 -13.08 8.90 -5.78
C SER A 258 -13.99 8.46 -4.64
N SER A 259 -14.71 7.35 -4.84
CA SER A 259 -15.63 6.75 -3.85
C SER A 259 -14.94 5.82 -2.84
N VAL A 260 -13.69 5.47 -3.04
CA VAL A 260 -12.96 4.55 -2.16
C VAL A 260 -12.54 5.29 -0.89
N LYS A 261 -12.79 4.67 0.28
CA LYS A 261 -12.36 5.22 1.56
C LYS A 261 -10.85 5.12 1.73
N LEU A 262 -10.22 6.16 2.30
CA LEU A 262 -8.79 6.17 2.60
C LEU A 262 -8.40 5.05 3.58
N SER A 263 -9.26 4.78 4.56
CA SER A 263 -9.09 3.68 5.51
C SER A 263 -9.00 2.32 4.83
N ARG A 264 -9.72 2.11 3.73
CA ARG A 264 -9.70 0.86 2.98
C ARG A 264 -8.44 0.72 2.13
N ALA A 265 -7.95 1.81 1.55
CA ALA A 265 -6.66 1.82 0.87
C ALA A 265 -5.51 1.54 1.85
N ALA A 266 -5.51 2.18 3.03
CA ALA A 266 -4.54 1.90 4.09
C ALA A 266 -4.60 0.43 4.56
N ALA A 267 -5.82 -0.14 4.69
CA ALA A 267 -6.00 -1.54 5.05
C ALA A 267 -5.49 -2.50 3.96
N ALA A 268 -5.71 -2.19 2.68
CA ALA A 268 -5.17 -2.98 1.57
C ALA A 268 -3.64 -2.93 1.55
N SER A 269 -3.07 -1.72 1.68
CA SER A 269 -1.63 -1.50 1.71
C SER A 269 -0.93 -2.16 2.89
N SER A 270 -1.64 -2.37 4.01
CA SER A 270 -1.12 -2.98 5.24
C SER A 270 -1.69 -4.38 5.54
N ALA A 271 -2.30 -5.01 4.56
CA ALA A 271 -2.86 -6.37 4.70
C ALA A 271 -1.76 -7.43 4.69
N VAL A 272 -0.97 -7.50 5.77
CA VAL A 272 0.11 -8.48 5.92
C VAL A 272 -0.47 -9.89 5.79
N PRO A 273 0.02 -10.70 4.83
CA PRO A 273 -0.46 -12.08 4.63
C PRO A 273 -0.43 -12.90 5.93
N VAL A 274 -1.41 -13.78 6.11
CA VAL A 274 -1.64 -14.60 7.30
C VAL A 274 -2.21 -13.83 8.50
N VAL A 275 -1.71 -12.62 8.78
CA VAL A 275 -2.19 -11.78 9.91
C VAL A 275 -3.54 -11.14 9.57
N LEU A 276 -3.61 -10.50 8.42
CA LEU A 276 -4.84 -9.90 7.88
C LEU A 276 -5.33 -10.69 6.67
N SER A 277 -6.61 -10.52 6.33
CA SER A 277 -7.18 -11.06 5.09
C SER A 277 -6.87 -10.13 3.92
N PRO A 278 -6.80 -10.63 2.67
CA PRO A 278 -6.76 -9.75 1.53
C PRO A 278 -7.96 -8.80 1.49
N VAL A 279 -7.77 -7.59 0.97
CA VAL A 279 -8.85 -6.65 0.65
C VAL A 279 -9.29 -6.90 -0.79
N THR A 280 -10.56 -7.23 -0.98
CA THR A 280 -11.09 -7.54 -2.31
C THR A 280 -11.69 -6.30 -2.95
N ILE A 281 -11.25 -5.96 -4.16
CA ILE A 281 -11.84 -4.94 -5.02
C ILE A 281 -12.45 -5.57 -6.27
N ASP A 282 -13.53 -4.94 -6.78
CA ASP A 282 -14.20 -5.39 -8.01
C ASP A 282 -13.51 -4.79 -9.21
N ASN A 283 -13.28 -5.62 -10.23
CA ASN A 283 -12.79 -5.21 -11.52
C ASN A 283 -13.96 -5.09 -12.51
N TYR A 284 -14.03 -3.97 -13.21
CA TYR A 284 -15.01 -3.66 -14.24
C TYR A 284 -14.34 -3.39 -15.59
N GLY A 285 -13.07 -3.79 -15.76
CA GLY A 285 -12.26 -3.58 -16.96
C GLY A 285 -13.01 -3.96 -18.24
N GLY A 286 -12.72 -3.26 -19.32
CA GLY A 286 -13.40 -3.43 -20.61
C GLY A 286 -14.77 -2.76 -20.73
N HIS A 287 -15.35 -2.19 -19.67
CA HIS A 287 -16.73 -1.65 -19.69
C HIS A 287 -16.84 -0.13 -19.78
N CYS A 288 -15.77 0.63 -19.51
CA CYS A 288 -15.79 2.10 -19.47
C CYS A 288 -15.12 2.80 -20.65
N GLY A 289 -14.69 2.03 -21.65
CA GLY A 289 -14.03 2.57 -22.83
C GLY A 289 -12.59 3.01 -22.59
N TYR A 290 -11.93 2.50 -21.56
CA TYR A 290 -10.49 2.70 -21.34
C TYR A 290 -9.70 2.25 -22.57
N ARG A 291 -8.66 2.98 -22.90
CA ARG A 291 -7.70 2.60 -23.96
C ARG A 291 -6.30 2.87 -23.44
N THR A 292 -5.45 1.87 -23.56
CA THR A 292 -4.02 2.04 -23.30
C THR A 292 -3.48 3.23 -24.11
N PRO A 293 -2.78 4.18 -23.47
CA PRO A 293 -2.22 5.34 -24.16
C PRO A 293 -1.39 4.94 -25.37
N ALA A 294 -1.57 5.64 -26.49
CA ALA A 294 -0.92 5.29 -27.76
C ALA A 294 0.62 5.28 -27.65
N TRP A 295 1.20 6.18 -26.85
CA TRP A 295 2.63 6.23 -26.61
C TRP A 295 3.14 4.98 -25.87
N LEU A 296 2.37 4.47 -24.89
CA LEU A 296 2.74 3.26 -24.14
C LEU A 296 2.65 2.02 -25.04
N LYS A 297 1.60 1.95 -25.85
CA LYS A 297 1.43 0.89 -26.83
C LYS A 297 2.52 0.90 -27.91
N ALA A 298 2.95 2.10 -28.36
CA ALA A 298 4.01 2.24 -29.34
C ALA A 298 5.36 1.65 -28.85
N PHE A 299 5.63 1.61 -27.56
CA PHE A 299 6.82 0.96 -27.02
C PHE A 299 6.75 -0.57 -27.07
N ALA A 300 5.56 -1.16 -26.94
CA ALA A 300 5.38 -2.60 -27.08
C ALA A 300 5.48 -3.07 -28.53
N ASP A 301 5.00 -2.26 -29.47
CA ASP A 301 4.90 -2.61 -30.90
C ASP A 301 6.21 -2.40 -31.68
N GLN A 302 7.24 -1.75 -31.12
CA GLN A 302 8.48 -1.47 -31.84
C GLN A 302 9.46 -2.64 -31.84
N ALA A 303 9.84 -3.12 -33.02
CA ALA A 303 10.82 -4.20 -33.21
C ALA A 303 12.25 -3.83 -32.73
N ASN A 304 12.61 -2.52 -32.75
CA ASN A 304 13.87 -1.98 -32.22
C ASN A 304 13.64 -0.58 -31.61
N PRO A 305 12.98 -0.46 -30.49
CA PRO A 305 12.90 0.81 -29.79
C PRO A 305 14.26 1.17 -29.17
N PRO A 306 14.54 2.45 -28.85
CA PRO A 306 15.36 2.72 -27.69
C PRO A 306 14.65 2.02 -26.53
N ARG A 307 15.18 0.88 -26.14
CA ARG A 307 14.46 -0.16 -25.39
C ARG A 307 14.04 0.42 -24.05
N PRO A 308 12.74 0.67 -23.79
CA PRO A 308 12.30 0.96 -22.44
C PRO A 308 12.73 -0.22 -21.57
N ALA A 309 13.04 0.05 -20.31
CA ALA A 309 13.41 -1.02 -19.41
C ALA A 309 12.33 -2.12 -19.41
N GLY A 310 12.76 -3.36 -19.28
CA GLY A 310 11.85 -4.51 -19.29
C GLY A 310 10.71 -4.39 -18.29
N ARG A 311 10.88 -3.58 -17.23
CA ARG A 311 9.82 -3.31 -16.24
C ARG A 311 8.66 -2.48 -16.80
N ILE A 312 8.88 -1.59 -17.78
CA ILE A 312 7.78 -0.87 -18.45
C ILE A 312 6.96 -1.83 -19.29
N LEU A 313 7.60 -2.75 -20.00
CA LEU A 313 6.90 -3.79 -20.74
C LEU A 313 6.10 -4.71 -19.80
N LYS A 314 6.72 -5.09 -18.68
CA LYS A 314 6.01 -5.83 -17.63
C LYS A 314 4.82 -5.05 -17.07
N ARG A 315 4.98 -3.74 -16.86
CA ARG A 315 3.88 -2.87 -16.40
C ARG A 315 2.75 -2.80 -17.42
N LEU A 316 3.06 -2.79 -18.72
CA LEU A 316 2.05 -2.85 -19.77
C LEU A 316 1.24 -4.16 -19.71
N GLU A 317 1.92 -5.32 -19.58
CA GLU A 317 1.26 -6.61 -19.38
C GLU A 317 0.34 -6.61 -18.14
N GLU A 318 0.79 -6.05 -17.02
CA GLU A 318 -0.04 -5.90 -15.81
C GLU A 318 -1.28 -5.03 -16.07
N LEU A 319 -1.15 -3.93 -16.81
CA LEU A 319 -2.28 -3.07 -17.17
C LEU A 319 -3.28 -3.79 -18.10
N GLU A 320 -2.80 -4.59 -19.04
CA GLU A 320 -3.66 -5.40 -19.90
C GLU A 320 -4.47 -6.44 -19.11
N GLN A 321 -3.86 -7.07 -18.08
CA GLN A 321 -4.59 -7.96 -17.16
C GLN A 321 -5.65 -7.22 -16.34
N LEU A 322 -5.37 -5.99 -15.89
CA LEU A 322 -6.34 -5.18 -15.16
C LEU A 322 -7.56 -4.78 -16.01
N ASP A 323 -7.41 -4.66 -17.33
CA ASP A 323 -8.50 -4.28 -18.26
C ASP A 323 -9.42 -5.46 -18.61
N ASP A 324 -9.08 -6.70 -18.24
CA ASP A 324 -9.90 -7.87 -18.53
C ASP A 324 -10.72 -8.35 -17.33
N ALA A 325 -11.91 -7.77 -17.15
CA ALA A 325 -12.87 -8.23 -16.14
C ALA A 325 -13.59 -9.54 -16.50
N SER A 326 -13.40 -10.09 -17.71
CA SER A 326 -14.01 -11.37 -18.09
C SER A 326 -13.29 -12.55 -17.45
N GLU A 327 -11.99 -12.46 -17.27
CA GLU A 327 -11.15 -13.43 -16.58
C GLU A 327 -10.99 -13.06 -15.11
N ASP A 328 -10.66 -11.81 -14.79
CA ASP A 328 -10.32 -11.32 -13.45
C ASP A 328 -11.41 -10.36 -12.90
N ARG A 329 -12.50 -10.92 -12.37
CA ARG A 329 -13.62 -10.14 -11.80
C ARG A 329 -13.30 -9.49 -10.45
N TYR A 330 -12.34 -10.00 -9.73
CA TYR A 330 -11.96 -9.57 -8.38
C TYR A 330 -10.45 -9.57 -8.22
N PHE A 331 -9.92 -8.49 -7.66
CA PHE A 331 -8.53 -8.45 -7.22
C PHE A 331 -8.45 -8.55 -5.70
N HIS A 332 -7.56 -9.42 -5.23
CA HIS A 332 -7.30 -9.67 -3.81
C HIS A 332 -6.00 -8.99 -3.40
N LEU A 333 -6.13 -7.84 -2.76
CA LEU A 333 -4.99 -7.00 -2.40
C LEU A 333 -4.42 -7.39 -1.05
N VAL A 334 -3.11 -7.55 -1.02
CA VAL A 334 -2.29 -7.76 0.18
C VAL A 334 -1.30 -6.62 0.35
N ASP A 335 -0.53 -6.64 1.45
CA ASP A 335 0.46 -5.62 1.79
C ASP A 335 1.34 -5.24 0.58
N GLY A 336 1.49 -3.94 0.36
CA GLY A 336 2.27 -3.41 -0.75
C GLY A 336 3.76 -3.76 -0.66
N ALA A 337 4.26 -4.05 0.53
CA ALA A 337 5.65 -4.45 0.74
C ALA A 337 6.02 -5.75 -0.01
N VAL A 338 5.05 -6.59 -0.36
CA VAL A 338 5.29 -7.84 -1.12
C VAL A 338 5.88 -7.54 -2.50
N SER A 339 5.39 -6.49 -3.19
CA SER A 339 5.87 -6.11 -4.52
C SER A 339 6.79 -4.89 -4.52
N ASP A 340 6.62 -3.95 -3.57
CA ASP A 340 7.37 -2.69 -3.52
C ASP A 340 7.37 -2.10 -2.09
N ASN A 341 8.28 -2.55 -1.23
CA ASN A 341 8.32 -2.10 0.17
C ASN A 341 8.68 -0.61 0.34
N LEU A 342 9.42 -0.02 -0.57
CA LEU A 342 9.82 1.39 -0.51
C LEU A 342 8.79 2.34 -1.13
N GLY A 343 7.83 1.84 -1.92
CA GLY A 343 6.99 2.68 -2.76
C GLY A 343 7.77 3.35 -3.90
N LEU A 344 8.98 2.87 -4.19
CA LEU A 344 9.91 3.48 -5.13
C LEU A 344 9.78 2.94 -6.56
N ARG A 345 9.28 1.70 -6.74
CA ARG A 345 9.18 1.10 -8.08
C ARG A 345 8.27 1.87 -9.01
N GLY A 346 7.18 2.45 -8.49
CA GLY A 346 6.31 3.34 -9.25
C GLY A 346 7.04 4.59 -9.75
N VAL A 347 7.91 5.13 -8.93
CA VAL A 347 8.75 6.29 -9.30
C VAL A 347 9.77 5.88 -10.37
N LEU A 348 10.41 4.72 -10.24
CA LEU A 348 11.34 4.20 -11.25
C LEU A 348 10.65 3.97 -12.61
N ASP A 349 9.46 3.37 -12.62
CA ASP A 349 8.68 3.17 -13.84
C ASP A 349 8.33 4.50 -14.50
N PHE A 350 7.96 5.50 -13.69
CA PHE A 350 7.64 6.84 -14.16
C PHE A 350 8.87 7.53 -14.80
N LEU A 351 10.03 7.51 -14.12
CA LEU A 351 11.26 8.12 -14.64
C LEU A 351 11.71 7.48 -15.95
N GLU A 352 11.59 6.16 -16.07
CA GLU A 352 11.96 5.46 -17.30
C GLU A 352 10.95 5.64 -18.44
N ALA A 353 9.66 5.73 -18.14
CA ALA A 353 8.65 6.08 -19.13
C ALA A 353 8.90 7.50 -19.67
N PHE A 354 9.23 8.42 -18.78
CA PHE A 354 9.62 9.79 -19.12
C PHE A 354 10.87 9.83 -19.99
N GLU A 355 11.94 9.14 -19.60
CA GLU A 355 13.16 9.02 -20.41
C GLU A 355 12.85 8.47 -21.80
N ALA A 356 12.07 7.39 -21.87
CA ALA A 356 11.73 6.77 -23.15
C ALA A 356 10.94 7.70 -24.08
N LEU A 357 10.01 8.51 -23.54
CA LEU A 357 9.27 9.53 -24.30
C LEU A 357 10.22 10.61 -24.83
N ARG A 358 11.09 11.13 -23.99
CA ARG A 358 12.10 12.13 -24.37
C ARG A 358 13.01 11.60 -25.47
N LEU A 359 13.55 10.39 -25.33
CA LEU A 359 14.41 9.75 -26.33
C LEU A 359 13.67 9.54 -27.67
N ALA A 360 12.37 9.32 -27.65
CA ALA A 360 11.50 9.24 -28.83
C ALA A 360 11.16 10.64 -29.42
N GLY A 361 11.63 11.73 -28.81
CA GLY A 361 11.34 13.12 -29.25
C GLY A 361 9.90 13.54 -28.96
N GLN A 362 9.21 12.88 -28.04
CA GLN A 362 7.85 13.23 -27.61
C GLN A 362 7.92 14.28 -26.49
N PRO A 363 7.11 15.34 -26.56
CA PRO A 363 7.03 16.31 -25.46
C PRO A 363 6.41 15.68 -24.24
N THR A 364 6.88 16.07 -23.07
CA THR A 364 6.37 15.60 -21.78
C THR A 364 6.11 16.76 -20.83
N PRO A 365 5.21 16.60 -19.85
CA PRO A 365 4.99 17.63 -18.83
C PRO A 365 6.26 17.97 -18.03
N LEU A 366 7.24 17.08 -17.98
CA LEU A 366 8.48 17.25 -17.23
C LEU A 366 9.66 17.82 -18.04
N ASP A 367 9.44 18.31 -19.24
CA ASP A 367 10.51 18.88 -20.06
C ASP A 367 11.18 20.12 -19.43
N HIS A 368 10.47 20.79 -18.53
CA HIS A 368 10.97 21.92 -17.76
C HIS A 368 11.62 21.53 -16.43
N VAL A 369 11.47 20.27 -15.98
CA VAL A 369 12.10 19.80 -14.75
C VAL A 369 13.62 19.73 -14.93
N ARG A 370 14.34 20.31 -13.98
CA ARG A 370 15.81 20.33 -13.92
C ARG A 370 16.34 19.52 -12.76
N ARG A 371 15.53 19.32 -11.70
CA ARG A 371 15.91 18.55 -10.52
C ARG A 371 14.79 17.61 -10.13
N VAL A 372 15.12 16.36 -9.95
CA VAL A 372 14.24 15.33 -9.38
C VAL A 372 14.81 14.95 -8.01
N ILE A 373 14.14 15.36 -6.94
CA ILE A 373 14.60 15.17 -5.56
C ILE A 373 13.74 14.09 -4.93
N ILE A 374 14.35 12.96 -4.58
CA ILE A 374 13.64 11.80 -4.06
C ILE A 374 14.15 11.46 -2.67
N PHE A 375 13.30 11.64 -1.67
CA PHE A 375 13.56 11.19 -0.31
C PHE A 375 13.09 9.74 -0.17
N VAL A 376 14.03 8.81 -0.09
CA VAL A 376 13.75 7.38 0.10
C VAL A 376 13.77 7.06 1.59
N VAL A 377 12.59 7.04 2.20
CA VAL A 377 12.44 6.82 3.65
C VAL A 377 12.31 5.34 3.93
N ASN A 378 13.42 4.71 4.23
CA ASN A 378 13.53 3.28 4.47
C ASN A 378 13.56 2.96 5.97
N SER A 379 12.43 2.54 6.50
CA SER A 379 12.28 2.13 7.90
C SER A 379 12.57 0.64 8.14
N ALA A 380 13.20 -0.06 7.18
CA ALA A 380 13.53 -1.47 7.35
C ALA A 380 14.35 -1.70 8.62
N SER A 381 13.92 -2.66 9.44
CA SER A 381 14.66 -3.11 10.62
C SER A 381 15.41 -4.41 10.31
N SER A 382 16.55 -4.56 10.92
CA SER A 382 17.40 -5.75 10.80
C SER A 382 17.62 -6.36 12.19
N PRO A 383 16.57 -6.96 12.80
CA PRO A 383 16.71 -7.55 14.13
C PRO A 383 17.75 -8.68 14.09
N SER A 384 18.60 -8.72 15.09
CA SER A 384 19.52 -9.84 15.30
C SER A 384 18.74 -11.03 15.84
N PHE A 385 18.96 -12.19 15.25
CA PHE A 385 18.43 -13.46 15.73
C PHE A 385 19.59 -14.33 16.21
N ASP A 386 19.37 -15.04 17.30
CA ASP A 386 20.31 -16.01 17.87
C ASP A 386 20.23 -17.40 17.20
N TRP A 387 19.58 -17.49 16.04
CA TRP A 387 19.38 -18.77 15.34
C TRP A 387 20.68 -19.46 14.95
N ASN A 388 21.70 -18.69 14.61
CA ASN A 388 23.01 -19.22 14.25
C ASN A 388 23.86 -19.62 15.47
N GLU A 389 23.40 -19.28 16.67
CA GLU A 389 24.02 -19.64 17.94
C GLU A 389 23.43 -20.94 18.53
N ARG A 390 22.35 -21.43 17.93
CA ARG A 390 21.60 -22.60 18.40
C ARG A 390 21.60 -23.71 17.35
N GLU A 391 21.78 -24.95 17.81
CA GLU A 391 21.68 -26.14 16.97
C GLU A 391 20.23 -26.36 16.48
N ASN A 392 19.24 -26.02 17.30
CA ASN A 392 17.85 -26.20 16.95
C ASN A 392 17.37 -25.16 15.93
N ALA A 393 16.74 -25.63 14.85
CA ALA A 393 16.11 -24.77 13.86
C ALA A 393 14.97 -23.92 14.47
N PRO A 394 14.76 -22.70 13.97
CA PRO A 394 13.64 -21.85 14.38
C PRO A 394 12.29 -22.47 14.03
N GLY A 395 11.24 -22.04 14.73
CA GLY A 395 9.89 -22.54 14.48
C GLY A 395 9.35 -22.13 13.10
N ALA A 396 8.42 -22.92 12.54
CA ALA A 396 7.90 -22.76 11.19
C ALA A 396 7.35 -21.35 10.89
N VAL A 397 6.64 -20.72 11.84
CA VAL A 397 6.11 -19.35 11.68
C VAL A 397 7.23 -18.33 11.55
N SER A 398 8.29 -18.45 12.36
CA SER A 398 9.46 -17.58 12.30
C SER A 398 10.23 -17.74 10.98
N ILE A 399 10.37 -18.99 10.50
CA ILE A 399 10.97 -19.29 9.20
C ILE A 399 10.16 -18.65 8.08
N LEU A 400 8.85 -18.85 8.05
CA LEU A 400 7.96 -18.30 7.03
C LEU A 400 8.01 -16.77 7.00
N SER A 401 7.93 -16.14 8.17
CA SER A 401 8.01 -14.67 8.30
C SER A 401 9.35 -14.14 7.78
N LYS A 402 10.47 -14.79 8.14
CA LYS A 402 11.79 -14.35 7.66
C LYS A 402 11.98 -14.63 6.18
N ALA A 403 11.51 -15.78 5.68
CA ALA A 403 11.59 -16.11 4.26
C ALA A 403 10.80 -15.13 3.38
N ALA A 404 9.64 -14.64 3.86
CA ALA A 404 8.89 -13.59 3.17
C ALA A 404 9.59 -12.23 3.23
N GLY A 405 10.29 -11.91 4.32
CA GLY A 405 11.00 -10.63 4.48
C GLY A 405 12.28 -10.51 3.66
N VAL A 406 13.00 -11.62 3.42
CA VAL A 406 14.30 -11.58 2.70
C VAL A 406 14.19 -11.01 1.28
N PRO A 407 13.23 -11.41 0.42
CA PRO A 407 13.04 -10.77 -0.88
C PRO A 407 12.69 -9.28 -0.77
N VAL A 408 11.83 -8.91 0.17
CA VAL A 408 11.41 -7.52 0.43
C VAL A 408 12.62 -6.63 0.72
N ASP A 409 13.53 -7.08 1.61
CA ASP A 409 14.73 -6.33 1.98
C ASP A 409 15.70 -6.21 0.79
N ARG A 410 15.86 -7.29 0.00
CA ARG A 410 16.74 -7.28 -1.19
C ARG A 410 16.20 -6.39 -2.29
N TYR A 411 14.91 -6.48 -2.60
CA TYR A 411 14.29 -5.62 -3.61
C TYR A 411 14.31 -4.14 -3.23
N ALA A 412 14.24 -3.82 -1.93
CA ALA A 412 14.40 -2.45 -1.45
C ALA A 412 15.79 -1.90 -1.81
N SER A 413 16.85 -2.65 -1.51
CA SER A 413 18.23 -2.25 -1.84
C SER A 413 18.44 -2.11 -3.35
N GLU A 414 17.95 -3.07 -4.15
CA GLU A 414 18.05 -3.03 -5.62
C GLU A 414 17.31 -1.82 -6.21
N SER A 415 16.17 -1.43 -5.64
CA SER A 415 15.41 -0.27 -6.12
C SER A 415 16.18 1.04 -5.92
N ILE A 416 16.94 1.18 -4.84
CA ILE A 416 17.81 2.34 -4.61
C ILE A 416 18.98 2.36 -5.61
N GLU A 417 19.61 1.21 -5.86
CA GLU A 417 20.69 1.12 -6.85
C GLU A 417 20.18 1.44 -8.27
N LEU A 418 19.01 0.93 -8.65
CA LEU A 418 18.39 1.27 -9.94
C LEU A 418 18.13 2.77 -10.10
N LEU A 419 17.76 3.48 -9.03
CA LEU A 419 17.60 4.94 -9.08
C LEU A 419 18.94 5.63 -9.36
N ARG A 420 20.01 5.18 -8.71
CA ARG A 420 21.38 5.69 -8.98
C ARG A 420 21.87 5.38 -10.39
N ASP A 421 21.49 4.21 -10.93
CA ASP A 421 21.81 3.83 -12.30
C ASP A 421 21.12 4.75 -13.33
N ILE A 422 19.87 5.15 -13.07
CA ILE A 422 19.16 6.11 -13.91
C ILE A 422 19.88 7.46 -13.90
N ASP A 423 20.24 7.97 -12.74
CA ASP A 423 20.99 9.22 -12.59
C ASP A 423 22.32 9.18 -13.34
N ALA A 424 23.12 8.13 -13.12
CA ALA A 424 24.40 7.94 -13.80
C ALA A 424 24.22 7.89 -15.34
N ARG A 425 23.19 7.21 -15.81
CA ARG A 425 22.86 7.12 -17.24
C ARG A 425 22.50 8.49 -17.83
N TRP A 426 21.61 9.24 -17.19
CA TRP A 426 21.22 10.57 -17.65
C TRP A 426 22.41 11.53 -17.69
N THR A 427 23.23 11.50 -16.65
CA THR A 427 24.47 12.30 -16.57
C THR A 427 25.44 11.93 -17.69
N ALA A 428 25.65 10.66 -17.98
CA ALA A 428 26.53 10.21 -19.05
C ALA A 428 25.98 10.63 -20.45
N GLN A 429 24.67 10.51 -20.65
CA GLN A 429 24.02 10.94 -21.91
C GLN A 429 24.21 12.44 -22.15
N ARG A 430 23.99 13.28 -21.13
CA ARG A 430 24.24 14.73 -21.21
C ARG A 430 25.70 15.04 -21.50
N ALA A 431 26.62 14.39 -20.81
CA ALA A 431 28.06 14.61 -21.05
C ALA A 431 28.48 14.28 -22.49
N ILE A 432 27.91 13.23 -23.10
CA ILE A 432 28.13 12.92 -24.51
C ILE A 432 27.51 14.01 -25.40
N ARG A 433 26.26 14.40 -25.19
CA ARG A 433 25.58 15.43 -25.97
C ARG A 433 26.32 16.75 -25.96
N ASP A 434 26.84 17.15 -24.81
CA ASP A 434 27.47 18.45 -24.60
C ASP A 434 28.96 18.43 -24.99
N SER A 435 29.49 17.27 -25.42
CA SER A 435 30.86 17.14 -25.86
C SER A 435 31.08 17.76 -27.25
N ALA A 436 32.26 18.33 -27.49
CA ALA A 436 32.65 18.90 -28.79
C ALA A 436 32.70 17.83 -29.91
N ALA A 437 32.74 16.56 -29.60
CA ALA A 437 32.77 15.46 -30.56
C ALA A 437 31.36 15.06 -31.04
N PHE A 438 30.30 15.48 -30.34
CA PHE A 438 28.94 15.12 -30.70
C PHE A 438 28.39 15.98 -31.85
N ASP A 439 28.01 15.35 -32.95
CA ASP A 439 27.38 15.99 -34.08
C ASP A 439 26.14 15.20 -34.51
N LYS A 440 24.97 15.65 -34.08
CA LYS A 440 23.69 14.99 -34.36
C LYS A 440 23.36 14.87 -35.85
N ASN A 441 24.01 15.64 -36.71
CA ASN A 441 23.78 15.60 -38.17
C ASN A 441 24.60 14.52 -38.87
N LYS A 442 25.66 13.99 -38.20
CA LYS A 442 26.55 12.98 -38.77
C LYS A 442 26.10 11.54 -38.48
N ASP A 443 25.39 11.32 -37.36
CA ASP A 443 24.98 10.00 -36.99
C ASP A 443 23.52 10.02 -36.47
N PRO A 444 22.53 9.69 -37.30
CA PRO A 444 21.13 9.63 -36.87
C PRO A 444 20.86 8.52 -35.83
N THR A 445 21.76 7.53 -35.67
CA THR A 445 21.60 6.47 -34.64
C THR A 445 21.85 6.98 -33.22
N VAL A 446 22.50 8.15 -33.08
CA VAL A 446 22.69 8.80 -31.76
C VAL A 446 21.66 9.89 -31.48
N GLY A 447 20.58 9.95 -32.26
CA GLY A 447 19.46 10.88 -32.01
C GLY A 447 18.90 10.84 -30.61
N TRP A 448 18.95 9.67 -29.96
CA TRP A 448 18.59 9.50 -28.55
C TRP A 448 19.48 10.32 -27.60
N VAL A 449 20.76 10.54 -27.91
CA VAL A 449 21.64 11.41 -27.11
C VAL A 449 21.22 12.87 -27.22
N ALA A 450 20.79 13.32 -28.42
CA ALA A 450 20.33 14.68 -28.62
C ALA A 450 19.11 15.05 -27.75
N ASN A 451 18.29 14.05 -27.43
CA ASN A 451 17.09 14.18 -26.61
C ASN A 451 17.31 13.72 -25.15
N ALA A 452 18.56 13.66 -24.67
CA ALA A 452 18.86 13.30 -23.29
C ALA A 452 18.07 14.15 -22.29
N VAL A 453 17.67 13.53 -21.18
CA VAL A 453 16.93 14.21 -20.10
C VAL A 453 17.80 15.28 -19.44
N ASP A 454 17.28 16.49 -19.29
CA ASP A 454 18.00 17.65 -18.74
C ASP A 454 17.81 17.82 -17.22
N ALA A 455 17.47 16.79 -16.50
CA ALA A 455 17.29 16.81 -15.06
C ALA A 455 18.39 16.05 -14.33
N ASP A 456 18.77 16.54 -13.17
CA ASP A 456 19.61 15.82 -12.19
C ASP A 456 18.74 15.10 -11.19
N ILE A 457 19.15 13.90 -10.77
CA ILE A 457 18.43 13.12 -9.75
C ILE A 457 19.21 13.18 -8.44
N TYR A 458 18.54 13.61 -7.38
CA TYR A 458 19.05 13.60 -6.02
C TYR A 458 18.33 12.52 -5.23
N ALA A 459 18.99 11.39 -4.99
CA ALA A 459 18.45 10.25 -4.25
C ALA A 459 18.88 10.31 -2.78
N ILE A 460 18.07 10.94 -1.94
CA ILE A 460 18.36 11.14 -0.51
C ILE A 460 17.81 9.94 0.26
N GLU A 461 18.68 9.01 0.62
CA GLU A 461 18.30 7.88 1.47
C GLU A 461 18.21 8.30 2.93
N ILE A 462 17.11 7.92 3.58
CA ILE A 462 16.86 8.11 5.01
C ILE A 462 16.60 6.73 5.60
N SER A 463 17.62 6.17 6.27
CA SER A 463 17.56 4.82 6.84
C SER A 463 18.36 4.72 8.13
N PHE A 464 18.00 3.78 9.00
CA PHE A 464 18.68 3.59 10.30
C PHE A 464 20.18 3.29 10.15
N ARG A 465 20.58 2.68 9.02
CA ARG A 465 22.00 2.36 8.75
C ARG A 465 22.89 3.60 8.70
N LEU A 466 22.33 4.77 8.43
CA LEU A 466 23.05 6.04 8.32
C LEU A 466 23.26 6.73 9.67
N LEU A 467 22.65 6.24 10.74
CA LEU A 467 22.93 6.74 12.09
C LEU A 467 24.36 6.43 12.51
N THR A 468 25.07 7.44 12.96
CA THR A 468 26.44 7.34 13.48
C THR A 468 26.47 6.69 14.86
N ASP A 469 25.48 6.98 15.72
CA ASP A 469 25.35 6.32 17.02
C ASP A 469 24.92 4.86 16.85
N LYS A 470 25.87 3.96 17.16
CA LYS A 470 25.64 2.52 17.07
C LYS A 470 24.53 2.04 18.01
N ARG A 471 24.43 2.59 19.24
CA ARG A 471 23.42 2.16 20.23
C ARG A 471 22.03 2.52 19.75
N GLU A 472 21.88 3.72 19.21
CA GLU A 472 20.61 4.19 18.65
C GLU A 472 20.23 3.35 17.42
N ARG A 473 21.18 3.15 16.51
CA ARG A 473 20.95 2.31 15.32
C ARG A 473 20.54 0.88 15.69
N ASP A 474 21.23 0.26 16.66
CA ASP A 474 20.92 -1.10 17.12
C ASP A 474 19.53 -1.15 17.78
N TYR A 475 19.16 -0.13 18.56
CA TYR A 475 17.83 -0.03 19.16
C TYR A 475 16.72 0.06 18.10
N LEU A 476 16.82 0.96 17.13
CA LEU A 476 15.81 1.13 16.08
C LEU A 476 15.70 -0.12 15.20
N ASN A 477 16.81 -0.81 14.92
CA ASN A 477 16.81 -2.08 14.19
C ASN A 477 16.13 -3.24 14.92
N GLN A 478 15.95 -3.16 16.25
CA GLN A 478 15.24 -4.18 17.04
C GLN A 478 13.74 -3.88 17.15
N LEU A 479 13.26 -2.71 16.74
CA LEU A 479 11.85 -2.37 16.81
C LEU A 479 11.02 -3.29 15.92
N PRO A 480 9.92 -3.85 16.43
CA PRO A 480 9.09 -4.79 15.67
C PRO A 480 8.31 -4.08 14.56
N THR A 481 7.92 -4.84 13.54
CA THR A 481 6.87 -4.43 12.61
C THR A 481 5.52 -4.71 13.25
N SER A 482 4.93 -3.71 13.87
CA SER A 482 3.65 -3.81 14.58
C SER A 482 2.87 -2.50 14.49
N PHE A 483 1.59 -2.53 14.83
CA PHE A 483 0.76 -1.32 14.98
C PHE A 483 0.62 -0.90 16.45
N ALA A 484 1.65 -1.16 17.25
CA ALA A 484 1.81 -0.67 18.60
C ALA A 484 3.30 -0.54 18.92
N LEU A 485 3.75 0.64 19.31
CA LEU A 485 5.10 0.90 19.80
C LEU A 485 5.03 1.70 21.10
N PRO A 486 6.04 1.58 21.98
CA PRO A 486 6.20 2.49 23.11
C PRO A 486 6.32 3.95 22.65
N ALA A 487 5.78 4.88 23.42
CA ALA A 487 5.77 6.30 23.06
C ALA A 487 7.18 6.87 22.86
N ASP A 488 8.15 6.44 23.69
CA ASP A 488 9.55 6.83 23.56
C ASP A 488 10.19 6.35 22.26
N ALA A 489 9.83 5.14 21.79
CA ALA A 489 10.29 4.63 20.50
C ALA A 489 9.77 5.48 19.34
N VAL A 490 8.51 5.91 19.41
CA VAL A 490 7.92 6.83 18.43
C VAL A 490 8.68 8.15 18.39
N ASP A 491 8.96 8.74 19.56
CA ASP A 491 9.67 10.02 19.65
C ASP A 491 11.13 9.91 19.14
N ARG A 492 11.82 8.81 19.43
CA ARG A 492 13.17 8.54 18.92
C ARG A 492 13.18 8.39 17.39
N LEU A 493 12.24 7.64 16.82
CA LEU A 493 12.12 7.48 15.37
C LEU A 493 11.95 8.83 14.66
N ARG A 494 11.13 9.71 15.19
CA ARG A 494 10.91 11.07 14.67
C ARG A 494 12.17 11.92 14.74
N ALA A 495 12.82 11.95 15.92
CA ALA A 495 14.04 12.71 16.13
C ALA A 495 15.20 12.23 15.24
N ASP A 496 15.32 10.91 15.05
CA ASP A 496 16.41 10.34 14.27
C ASP A 496 16.20 10.49 12.76
N ALA A 497 14.95 10.51 12.27
CA ALA A 497 14.66 10.89 10.90
C ALA A 497 15.25 12.30 10.58
N ARG A 498 15.02 13.28 11.45
CA ARG A 498 15.59 14.62 11.31
C ARG A 498 17.12 14.63 11.32
N LYS A 499 17.75 13.89 12.25
CA LYS A 499 19.22 13.79 12.33
C LYS A 499 19.81 13.22 11.04
N ILE A 500 19.21 12.16 10.51
CA ILE A 500 19.67 11.50 9.27
C ILE A 500 19.58 12.45 8.09
N ILE A 501 18.45 13.14 7.90
CA ILE A 501 18.27 14.10 6.81
C ILE A 501 19.35 15.17 6.88
N LEU A 502 19.51 15.83 8.04
CA LEU A 502 20.45 16.93 8.19
C LEU A 502 21.93 16.50 8.06
N ALA A 503 22.24 15.24 8.34
CA ALA A 503 23.57 14.66 8.18
C ALA A 503 23.85 14.12 6.77
N SER A 504 22.82 14.01 5.91
CA SER A 504 22.96 13.46 4.55
C SER A 504 23.77 14.40 3.65
N PRO A 505 24.88 13.92 3.04
CA PRO A 505 25.64 14.72 2.07
C PRO A 505 24.80 15.13 0.85
N ASP A 506 23.97 14.19 0.33
CA ASP A 506 23.10 14.42 -0.83
C ASP A 506 22.08 15.51 -0.52
N PHE A 507 21.54 15.51 0.72
CA PHE A 507 20.61 16.56 1.16
C PHE A 507 21.32 17.91 1.32
N GLN A 508 22.54 17.93 1.83
CA GLN A 508 23.32 19.16 1.94
C GLN A 508 23.64 19.77 0.55
N GLU A 509 23.81 18.93 -0.45
CA GLU A 509 23.99 19.39 -1.83
C GLU A 509 22.69 20.03 -2.36
N VAL A 510 21.55 19.36 -2.17
CA VAL A 510 20.23 19.93 -2.52
C VAL A 510 20.01 21.29 -1.85
N LEU A 511 20.29 21.41 -0.54
CA LEU A 511 20.15 22.69 0.17
C LEU A 511 21.00 23.82 -0.44
N LYS A 512 22.20 23.51 -0.91
CA LYS A 512 23.04 24.52 -1.60
C LYS A 512 22.40 25.00 -2.90
N THR A 513 21.77 24.11 -3.65
CA THR A 513 21.06 24.48 -4.90
C THR A 513 19.87 25.38 -4.66
N TYR A 514 19.15 25.17 -3.55
CA TYR A 514 18.02 26.00 -3.12
C TYR A 514 18.42 27.29 -2.38
N ARG A 515 19.69 27.47 -2.01
CA ARG A 515 20.10 28.50 -1.03
C ARG A 515 19.27 28.41 0.26
N GLY A 516 19.10 27.17 0.76
CA GLY A 516 18.22 26.85 1.86
C GLY A 516 18.87 27.04 3.24
N ASP A 517 18.05 27.39 4.22
CA ASP A 517 18.41 27.51 5.62
C ASP A 517 17.56 26.56 6.49
N VAL A 518 18.17 25.98 7.52
CA VAL A 518 17.44 25.17 8.51
C VAL A 518 16.95 26.09 9.64
N LEU A 519 15.64 26.26 9.73
CA LEU A 519 15.03 27.02 10.82
C LEU A 519 15.22 26.29 12.16
N GLY A 520 15.70 26.99 13.17
CA GLY A 520 15.81 26.46 14.53
C GLY A 520 17.03 25.57 14.81
N SER A 521 18.09 25.61 14.00
CA SER A 521 19.38 25.12 14.48
C SER A 521 19.86 26.02 15.62
N PRO A 522 20.18 25.50 16.82
CA PRO A 522 20.86 26.30 17.82
C PRO A 522 22.23 26.73 17.25
N PRO A 523 22.69 27.94 17.62
CA PRO A 523 23.97 28.47 17.16
C PRO A 523 25.16 27.57 17.53
#